data_4cd37f375b8095f05619c0ebeca59d9d
#
_entry.id   4cd37f375b8095f05619c0ebeca59d9d
#
_cell.length_a   1.000
_cell.length_b   1.000
_cell.length_c   1.000
_cell.angle_alpha   90.00
_cell.angle_beta   90.00
_cell.angle_gamma   90.00
#
_symmetry.space_group_name_H-M   'P 1'
#
loop_
_entity.id
_entity.type
_entity.pdbx_description
1 polymer ?
#
loop_
_entity_poly.entity_id
_entity_poly.type
_entity_poly.pdbx_seq_one_letter_code
_entity_poly.pdbx_strand_id
1 'polypeptide(L)'
;MSFSKTIQMFIFDGNPNGRIMCELSNWNGRVYKISRNELSEFSQRDDSENTGVYFLFGKNEENNDTVYIGEAERMFSRLKQHLKDSKYWNDCIAVISKDNLLNKAHAKYLENKFYLLAQNAGRSIVINSTIPTCSSISEYDEAMLQEFISNAKLLVNTLGYKVFDTVEDAVVRHNDMQSYFFIKAARGADAKGLIVSDGFAVMKGSAIASSIVPSMSDNLMKLRSSLIEKGIIDEDLKLTRDYIFTSPSLAAAVVMGRNANGRTEWKNEEHKTIKDIEES
;
A
#
# COMPACT_ATOMS: atom_id res chain seq x y z
N MET A 1 16.61 10.98 -13.21
CA MET A 1 15.97 10.40 -14.41
C MET A 1 15.49 9.01 -14.10
N SER A 2 14.21 8.68 -14.28
CA SER A 2 13.73 7.30 -14.18
C SER A 2 13.80 6.65 -15.57
N PHE A 3 14.38 5.46 -15.66
CA PHE A 3 14.42 4.69 -16.89
C PHE A 3 13.18 3.80 -17.00
N SER A 4 12.70 3.58 -18.24
CA SER A 4 11.67 2.60 -18.52
C SER A 4 12.14 1.20 -18.09
N LYS A 5 11.25 0.42 -17.48
CA LYS A 5 11.54 -0.95 -17.03
C LYS A 5 10.62 -1.94 -17.74
N THR A 6 11.17 -3.10 -18.11
CA THR A 6 10.39 -4.19 -18.71
C THR A 6 10.09 -5.23 -17.64
N ILE A 7 8.81 -5.53 -17.45
CA ILE A 7 8.32 -6.58 -16.55
C ILE A 7 7.91 -7.78 -17.41
N GLN A 8 8.41 -8.97 -17.06
CA GLN A 8 7.92 -10.23 -17.59
C GLN A 8 7.01 -10.86 -16.54
N MET A 9 5.80 -11.24 -16.96
CA MET A 9 4.81 -11.91 -16.11
C MET A 9 4.47 -13.26 -16.72
N PHE A 10 4.57 -14.31 -15.90
CA PHE A 10 4.18 -15.66 -16.26
C PHE A 10 3.02 -16.12 -15.39
N ILE A 11 1.87 -16.36 -16.01
CA ILE A 11 0.65 -16.82 -15.34
C ILE A 11 0.58 -18.33 -15.49
N PHE A 12 0.74 -19.04 -14.37
CA PHE A 12 0.65 -20.49 -14.37
C PHE A 12 -0.80 -20.93 -14.66
N ASP A 13 -0.94 -21.97 -15.45
CA ASP A 13 -2.26 -22.55 -15.78
C ASP A 13 -3.27 -21.58 -16.44
N GLY A 14 -2.80 -20.42 -16.92
CA GLY A 14 -3.65 -19.39 -17.52
C GLY A 14 -4.64 -18.73 -16.55
N ASN A 15 -4.52 -18.97 -15.24
CA ASN A 15 -5.41 -18.44 -14.23
C ASN A 15 -4.83 -17.16 -13.58
N PRO A 16 -5.38 -15.95 -13.85
CA PRO A 16 -4.86 -14.70 -13.29
C PRO A 16 -5.05 -14.58 -11.77
N ASN A 17 -5.95 -15.38 -11.19
CA ASN A 17 -6.16 -15.43 -9.73
C ASN A 17 -5.28 -16.45 -9.03
N GLY A 18 -4.61 -17.33 -9.78
CA GLY A 18 -3.72 -18.35 -9.27
C GLY A 18 -2.28 -17.87 -9.08
N ARG A 19 -1.35 -18.77 -9.44
CA ARG A 19 0.08 -18.51 -9.32
C ARG A 19 0.57 -17.61 -10.44
N ILE A 20 1.32 -16.56 -10.07
CA ILE A 20 1.95 -15.65 -11.02
C ILE A 20 3.41 -15.48 -10.64
N MET A 21 4.30 -15.50 -11.63
CA MET A 21 5.71 -15.16 -11.47
C MET A 21 5.99 -13.86 -12.23
N CYS A 22 6.69 -12.93 -11.57
CA CYS A 22 7.10 -11.65 -12.15
C CYS A 22 8.60 -11.43 -12.02
N GLU A 23 9.20 -10.89 -13.08
CA GLU A 23 10.61 -10.53 -13.14
C GLU A 23 10.83 -9.19 -13.84
N LEU A 24 11.91 -8.50 -13.49
CA LEU A 24 12.45 -7.39 -14.25
C LEU A 24 13.62 -7.87 -15.10
N SER A 25 13.76 -7.32 -16.32
CA SER A 25 14.78 -7.75 -17.29
C SER A 25 16.22 -7.66 -16.76
N ASN A 26 16.53 -6.64 -15.93
CA ASN A 26 17.87 -6.36 -15.41
C ASN A 26 17.95 -6.53 -13.89
N TRP A 27 17.28 -7.56 -13.35
CA TRP A 27 17.26 -7.82 -11.92
C TRP A 27 17.33 -9.32 -11.66
N ASN A 28 18.10 -9.71 -10.67
CA ASN A 28 18.20 -11.11 -10.27
C ASN A 28 17.13 -11.56 -9.28
N GLY A 29 16.29 -10.64 -8.79
CA GLY A 29 15.14 -10.97 -7.96
C GLY A 29 13.99 -11.54 -8.78
N ARG A 30 13.16 -12.33 -8.11
CA ARG A 30 11.93 -12.93 -8.63
C ARG A 30 10.82 -12.79 -7.63
N VAL A 31 9.62 -12.46 -8.11
CA VAL A 31 8.43 -12.32 -7.28
C VAL A 31 7.42 -13.38 -7.69
N TYR A 32 6.92 -14.13 -6.72
CA TYR A 32 5.82 -15.06 -6.88
C TYR A 32 4.59 -14.55 -6.15
N LYS A 33 3.44 -14.49 -6.84
CA LYS A 33 2.13 -14.45 -6.20
C LYS A 33 1.62 -15.88 -6.12
N ILE A 34 1.15 -16.31 -4.95
CA ILE A 34 0.72 -17.67 -4.68
C ILE A 34 -0.53 -17.60 -3.82
N SER A 35 -1.66 -18.14 -4.31
CA SER A 35 -2.85 -18.31 -3.48
C SER A 35 -2.62 -19.41 -2.45
N ARG A 36 -3.19 -19.25 -1.26
CA ARG A 36 -3.00 -20.19 -0.14
C ARG A 36 -3.27 -21.65 -0.50
N ASN A 37 -4.31 -21.90 -1.28
CA ASN A 37 -4.71 -23.24 -1.71
C ASN A 37 -3.79 -23.86 -2.78
N GLU A 38 -2.94 -23.05 -3.42
CA GLU A 38 -1.99 -23.48 -4.45
C GLU A 38 -0.54 -23.50 -3.97
N LEU A 39 -0.32 -23.35 -2.66
CA LEU A 39 1.03 -23.32 -2.09
C LEU A 39 1.80 -24.62 -2.34
N SER A 40 1.11 -25.78 -2.35
CA SER A 40 1.75 -27.07 -2.63
C SER A 40 2.42 -27.10 -3.99
N GLU A 41 1.82 -26.49 -5.01
CA GLU A 41 2.34 -26.43 -6.36
C GLU A 41 3.60 -25.57 -6.50
N PHE A 42 3.80 -24.61 -5.56
CA PHE A 42 5.03 -23.82 -5.52
C PHE A 42 6.26 -24.69 -5.21
N SER A 43 6.09 -25.80 -4.48
CA SER A 43 7.19 -26.73 -4.17
C SER A 43 7.86 -27.36 -5.39
N GLN A 44 7.16 -27.39 -6.54
CA GLN A 44 7.67 -27.95 -7.78
C GLN A 44 8.68 -27.03 -8.50
N ARG A 45 8.85 -25.80 -8.00
CA ARG A 45 9.83 -24.88 -8.55
C ARG A 45 11.22 -25.15 -7.97
N ASP A 46 12.24 -25.16 -8.82
CA ASP A 46 13.63 -25.40 -8.41
C ASP A 46 14.14 -24.35 -7.39
N ASP A 47 13.57 -23.12 -7.47
CA ASP A 47 13.92 -21.98 -6.62
C ASP A 47 12.95 -21.77 -5.42
N SER A 48 12.02 -22.70 -5.21
CA SER A 48 11.01 -22.60 -4.14
C SER A 48 11.59 -22.56 -2.73
N GLU A 49 12.80 -23.04 -2.54
CA GLU A 49 13.51 -23.05 -1.26
C GLU A 49 14.59 -21.96 -1.17
N ASN A 50 14.66 -21.04 -2.16
CA ASN A 50 15.62 -19.94 -2.10
C ASN A 50 15.30 -18.98 -0.97
N THR A 51 16.35 -18.34 -0.46
CA THR A 51 16.28 -17.33 0.62
C THR A 51 15.56 -16.06 0.13
N GLY A 52 14.74 -15.46 0.99
CA GLY A 52 14.04 -14.23 0.66
C GLY A 52 13.10 -13.73 1.73
N VAL A 53 12.17 -12.88 1.31
CA VAL A 53 11.11 -12.32 2.15
C VAL A 53 9.75 -12.65 1.57
N TYR A 54 8.73 -12.68 2.40
CA TYR A 54 7.36 -12.94 1.97
C TYR A 54 6.36 -12.05 2.68
N PHE A 55 5.23 -11.84 2.01
CA PHE A 55 4.13 -11.04 2.49
C PHE A 55 2.84 -11.86 2.40
N LEU A 56 2.17 -12.06 3.55
CA LEU A 56 0.90 -12.78 3.60
C LEU A 56 -0.22 -11.75 3.70
N PHE A 57 -1.12 -11.77 2.73
CA PHE A 57 -2.24 -10.84 2.63
C PHE A 57 -3.55 -11.53 3.02
N GLY A 58 -4.37 -10.83 3.78
CA GLY A 58 -5.67 -11.30 4.23
C GLY A 58 -6.55 -10.17 4.70
N LYS A 59 -7.61 -10.54 5.42
CA LYS A 59 -8.52 -9.59 6.06
C LYS A 59 -8.76 -10.01 7.50
N ASN A 60 -8.93 -9.02 8.38
CA ASN A 60 -9.36 -9.27 9.75
C ASN A 60 -10.89 -9.43 9.82
N GLU A 61 -11.42 -9.69 11.03
CA GLU A 61 -12.85 -9.86 11.28
C GLU A 61 -13.69 -8.63 10.91
N GLU A 62 -13.09 -7.44 10.94
CA GLU A 62 -13.73 -6.19 10.54
C GLU A 62 -13.62 -5.91 9.04
N ASN A 63 -13.14 -6.89 8.23
CA ASN A 63 -12.90 -6.78 6.78
C ASN A 63 -11.84 -5.74 6.38
N ASN A 64 -10.95 -5.33 7.31
CA ASN A 64 -9.79 -4.50 6.99
C ASN A 64 -8.68 -5.36 6.39
N ASP A 65 -7.98 -4.81 5.39
CA ASP A 65 -6.83 -5.47 4.79
C ASP A 65 -5.67 -5.60 5.77
N THR A 66 -5.11 -6.79 5.84
CA THR A 66 -4.00 -7.14 6.73
C THR A 66 -2.80 -7.64 5.94
N VAL A 67 -1.61 -7.42 6.48
CA VAL A 67 -0.35 -7.97 5.95
C VAL A 67 0.52 -8.48 7.08
N TYR A 68 1.07 -9.68 6.90
CA TYR A 68 2.18 -10.20 7.69
C TYR A 68 3.44 -10.21 6.82
N ILE A 69 4.54 -9.74 7.36
CA ILE A 69 5.83 -9.66 6.68
C ILE A 69 6.79 -10.61 7.38
N GLY A 70 7.47 -11.47 6.62
CA GLY A 70 8.38 -12.44 7.19
C GLY A 70 9.59 -12.70 6.30
N GLU A 71 10.62 -13.29 6.89
CA GLU A 71 11.82 -13.76 6.22
C GLU A 71 11.86 -15.30 6.18
N ALA A 72 12.57 -15.83 5.21
CA ALA A 72 12.82 -17.27 5.08
C ALA A 72 14.19 -17.56 4.49
N GLU A 73 14.95 -18.45 5.14
CA GLU A 73 16.13 -19.08 4.54
C GLU A 73 15.73 -20.17 3.54
N ARG A 74 14.54 -20.77 3.76
CA ARG A 74 13.91 -21.76 2.90
C ARG A 74 12.45 -21.40 2.71
N MET A 75 12.16 -20.75 1.60
CA MET A 75 10.88 -20.07 1.38
C MET A 75 9.68 -21.00 1.48
N PHE A 76 9.63 -22.07 0.67
CA PHE A 76 8.49 -23.00 0.69
C PHE A 76 8.32 -23.66 2.06
N SER A 77 9.41 -24.12 2.67
CA SER A 77 9.36 -24.75 4.00
C SER A 77 8.77 -23.81 5.04
N ARG A 78 9.10 -22.52 4.99
CA ARG A 78 8.58 -21.50 5.90
C ARG A 78 7.09 -21.22 5.64
N LEU A 79 6.70 -21.03 4.39
CA LEU A 79 5.29 -20.78 4.01
C LEU A 79 4.39 -21.96 4.38
N LYS A 80 4.89 -23.21 4.26
CA LYS A 80 4.17 -24.41 4.68
C LYS A 80 3.86 -24.41 6.19
N GLN A 81 4.71 -23.84 7.04
CA GLN A 81 4.43 -23.69 8.46
C GLN A 81 3.20 -22.79 8.69
N HIS A 82 3.09 -21.69 7.94
CA HIS A 82 1.96 -20.76 8.03
C HIS A 82 0.61 -21.35 7.58
N LEU A 83 0.60 -22.47 6.87
CA LEU A 83 -0.66 -23.18 6.59
C LEU A 83 -1.30 -23.74 7.86
N LYS A 84 -0.50 -24.08 8.87
CA LYS A 84 -0.98 -24.69 10.11
C LYS A 84 -1.50 -23.65 11.11
N ASP A 85 -0.91 -22.47 11.11
CA ASP A 85 -1.01 -21.52 12.21
C ASP A 85 -1.98 -20.37 11.97
N SER A 86 -2.36 -20.07 10.72
CA SER A 86 -3.13 -18.85 10.47
C SER A 86 -4.24 -19.00 9.44
N LYS A 87 -5.42 -18.58 9.86
CA LYS A 87 -6.62 -18.51 9.01
C LYS A 87 -6.76 -17.17 8.26
N TYR A 88 -5.86 -16.22 8.48
CA TYR A 88 -6.04 -14.82 8.12
C TYR A 88 -5.45 -14.42 6.76
N TRP A 89 -4.69 -15.30 6.07
CA TRP A 89 -4.13 -14.94 4.78
C TRP A 89 -4.74 -15.75 3.63
N ASN A 90 -4.92 -15.10 2.50
CA ASN A 90 -5.44 -15.69 1.27
C ASN A 90 -4.37 -15.81 0.19
N ASP A 91 -3.55 -14.78 0.05
CA ASP A 91 -2.48 -14.68 -0.93
C ASP A 91 -1.14 -14.44 -0.27
N CYS A 92 -0.12 -15.01 -0.85
CA CYS A 92 1.28 -14.81 -0.50
C CYS A 92 2.02 -14.15 -1.68
N ILE A 93 2.83 -13.16 -1.39
CA ILE A 93 3.88 -12.68 -2.29
C ILE A 93 5.22 -13.14 -1.71
N ALA A 94 5.93 -14.00 -2.44
CA ALA A 94 7.30 -14.40 -2.09
C ALA A 94 8.28 -13.66 -3.01
N VAL A 95 9.31 -13.06 -2.43
CA VAL A 95 10.38 -12.34 -3.14
C VAL A 95 11.69 -13.02 -2.83
N ILE A 96 12.31 -13.62 -3.85
CA ILE A 96 13.54 -14.40 -3.73
C ILE A 96 14.61 -13.90 -4.69
N SER A 97 15.87 -14.33 -4.48
CA SER A 97 16.95 -14.18 -5.46
C SER A 97 17.06 -15.43 -6.33
N LYS A 98 17.13 -15.26 -7.65
CA LYS A 98 17.26 -16.37 -8.61
C LYS A 98 18.56 -17.15 -8.46
N ASP A 99 19.64 -16.45 -8.12
CA ASP A 99 20.98 -17.01 -7.91
C ASP A 99 21.23 -17.48 -6.47
N ASN A 100 20.22 -17.38 -5.60
CA ASN A 100 20.26 -17.71 -4.18
C ASN A 100 21.42 -17.03 -3.40
N LEU A 101 21.82 -15.82 -3.81
CA LEU A 101 22.86 -15.03 -3.14
C LEU A 101 22.38 -14.33 -1.87
N LEU A 102 21.08 -14.25 -1.64
CA LEU A 102 20.58 -13.74 -0.38
C LEU A 102 20.88 -14.72 0.75
N ASN A 103 21.43 -14.20 1.82
CA ASN A 103 21.68 -14.95 3.05
C ASN A 103 20.70 -14.53 4.16
N LYS A 104 20.80 -15.18 5.32
CA LYS A 104 19.92 -14.89 6.47
C LYS A 104 19.99 -13.44 6.97
N ALA A 105 21.17 -12.82 6.95
CA ALA A 105 21.32 -11.43 7.38
C ALA A 105 20.61 -10.49 6.40
N HIS A 106 20.74 -10.76 5.09
CA HIS A 106 20.01 -10.04 4.03
C HIS A 106 18.51 -10.20 4.18
N ALA A 107 18.01 -11.42 4.39
CA ALA A 107 16.58 -11.69 4.56
C ALA A 107 15.99 -10.94 5.78
N LYS A 108 16.70 -10.94 6.93
CA LYS A 108 16.30 -10.17 8.10
C LYS A 108 16.32 -8.65 7.88
N TYR A 109 17.33 -8.15 7.17
CA TYR A 109 17.38 -6.74 6.80
C TYR A 109 16.17 -6.36 5.93
N LEU A 110 15.88 -7.16 4.90
CA LEU A 110 14.74 -6.95 4.02
C LEU A 110 13.41 -7.01 4.79
N GLU A 111 13.22 -8.00 5.66
CA GLU A 111 12.04 -8.12 6.52
C GLU A 111 11.79 -6.84 7.34
N ASN A 112 12.83 -6.35 8.03
CA ASN A 112 12.74 -5.11 8.80
C ASN A 112 12.38 -3.91 7.93
N LYS A 113 13.06 -3.74 6.78
CA LYS A 113 12.79 -2.59 5.88
C LYS A 113 11.39 -2.65 5.29
N PHE A 114 10.91 -3.79 4.83
CA PHE A 114 9.54 -3.94 4.32
C PHE A 114 8.49 -3.74 5.43
N TYR A 115 8.77 -4.19 6.65
CA TYR A 115 7.90 -3.92 7.79
C TYR A 115 7.76 -2.41 8.03
N LEU A 116 8.87 -1.67 8.08
CA LEU A 116 8.85 -0.21 8.27
C LEU A 116 8.16 0.50 7.11
N LEU A 117 8.37 0.06 5.86
CA LEU A 117 7.69 0.60 4.69
C LEU A 117 6.17 0.40 4.77
N ALA A 118 5.70 -0.80 5.16
CA ALA A 118 4.27 -1.07 5.30
C ALA A 118 3.63 -0.26 6.44
N GLN A 119 4.32 -0.13 7.57
CA GLN A 119 3.89 0.71 8.69
C GLN A 119 3.77 2.18 8.28
N ASN A 120 4.78 2.70 7.58
CA ASN A 120 4.78 4.09 7.13
C ASN A 120 3.70 4.36 6.06
N ALA A 121 3.49 3.42 5.14
CA ALA A 121 2.46 3.52 4.12
C ALA A 121 1.04 3.53 4.71
N GLY A 122 0.81 2.77 5.79
CA GLY A 122 -0.47 2.72 6.50
C GLY A 122 -1.65 2.24 5.66
N ARG A 123 -1.38 1.47 4.58
CA ARG A 123 -2.39 0.96 3.64
C ARG A 123 -3.09 -0.30 4.12
N SER A 124 -2.40 -1.08 4.93
CA SER A 124 -2.89 -2.33 5.52
C SER A 124 -2.50 -2.38 6.99
N ILE A 125 -3.24 -3.13 7.78
CA ILE A 125 -2.86 -3.40 9.18
C ILE A 125 -1.71 -4.42 9.16
N VAL A 126 -0.53 -4.01 9.64
CA VAL A 126 0.61 -4.91 9.79
C VAL A 126 0.40 -5.74 11.06
N ILE A 127 0.28 -7.08 10.91
CA ILE A 127 -0.10 -7.99 11.99
C ILE A 127 1.08 -8.75 12.62
N ASN A 128 2.32 -8.32 12.32
CA ASN A 128 3.50 -8.84 13.02
C ASN A 128 3.39 -8.54 14.52
N SER A 129 3.59 -9.55 15.36
CA SER A 129 3.51 -9.41 16.82
C SER A 129 4.65 -8.57 17.42
N THR A 130 5.78 -8.51 16.72
CA THR A 130 6.97 -7.75 17.13
C THR A 130 7.60 -7.07 15.91
N ILE A 131 8.31 -5.97 16.14
CA ILE A 131 9.11 -5.32 15.10
C ILE A 131 10.27 -6.25 14.73
N PRO A 132 10.42 -6.64 13.45
CA PRO A 132 11.55 -7.49 13.03
C PRO A 132 12.90 -6.84 13.34
N THR A 133 13.83 -7.63 13.82
CA THR A 133 15.19 -7.14 14.12
C THR A 133 15.95 -6.84 12.83
N CYS A 134 16.50 -5.63 12.72
CA CYS A 134 17.37 -5.28 11.60
C CYS A 134 18.76 -5.90 11.80
N SER A 135 19.20 -6.71 10.85
CA SER A 135 20.59 -7.23 10.86
C SER A 135 21.59 -6.15 10.44
N SER A 136 22.76 -6.17 11.05
CA SER A 136 23.92 -5.39 10.55
C SER A 136 24.45 -6.06 9.29
N ILE A 137 24.64 -5.29 8.25
CA ILE A 137 25.17 -5.69 6.95
C ILE A 137 26.24 -4.69 6.51
N SER A 138 27.02 -5.04 5.47
CA SER A 138 28.01 -4.13 4.91
C SER A 138 27.35 -3.00 4.11
N GLU A 139 28.03 -1.87 3.91
CA GLU A 139 27.55 -0.77 3.06
C GLU A 139 27.27 -1.24 1.63
N TYR A 140 28.05 -2.17 1.10
CA TYR A 140 27.86 -2.76 -0.23
C TYR A 140 26.55 -3.55 -0.29
N ASP A 141 26.31 -4.39 0.72
CA ASP A 141 25.06 -5.17 0.82
C ASP A 141 23.86 -4.23 0.99
N GLU A 142 24.01 -3.17 1.79
CA GLU A 142 22.94 -2.19 1.99
C GLU A 142 22.55 -1.52 0.67
N ALA A 143 23.51 -1.06 -0.12
CA ALA A 143 23.26 -0.45 -1.43
C ALA A 143 22.56 -1.42 -2.38
N MET A 144 23.04 -2.67 -2.46
CA MET A 144 22.40 -3.72 -3.26
C MET A 144 20.98 -4.02 -2.79
N LEU A 145 20.74 -4.12 -1.48
CA LEU A 145 19.42 -4.45 -0.93
C LEU A 145 18.44 -3.28 -1.05
N GLN A 146 18.90 -2.03 -1.05
CA GLN A 146 18.03 -0.88 -1.35
C GLN A 146 17.49 -0.92 -2.79
N GLU A 147 18.33 -1.28 -3.76
CA GLU A 147 17.88 -1.52 -5.13
C GLU A 147 16.92 -2.72 -5.20
N PHE A 148 17.25 -3.80 -4.48
CA PHE A 148 16.39 -4.97 -4.38
C PHE A 148 14.99 -4.61 -3.85
N ILE A 149 14.90 -3.81 -2.77
CA ILE A 149 13.65 -3.31 -2.20
C ILE A 149 12.88 -2.48 -3.22
N SER A 150 13.55 -1.56 -3.92
CA SER A 150 12.90 -0.69 -4.94
C SER A 150 12.28 -1.52 -6.07
N ASN A 151 12.99 -2.52 -6.56
CA ASN A 151 12.51 -3.41 -7.63
C ASN A 151 11.40 -4.34 -7.14
N ALA A 152 11.51 -4.87 -5.93
CA ALA A 152 10.47 -5.69 -5.31
C ALA A 152 9.17 -4.89 -5.09
N LYS A 153 9.25 -3.65 -4.54
CA LYS A 153 8.10 -2.75 -4.42
C LYS A 153 7.38 -2.54 -5.75
N LEU A 154 8.14 -2.31 -6.83
CA LEU A 154 7.57 -2.11 -8.16
C LEU A 154 6.76 -3.33 -8.60
N LEU A 155 7.29 -4.56 -8.44
CA LEU A 155 6.60 -5.78 -8.85
C LEU A 155 5.41 -6.11 -7.95
N VAL A 156 5.53 -5.93 -6.64
CA VAL A 156 4.43 -6.11 -5.68
C VAL A 156 3.27 -5.18 -6.01
N ASN A 157 3.57 -3.92 -6.33
CA ASN A 157 2.57 -2.94 -6.75
C ASN A 157 1.92 -3.31 -8.10
N THR A 158 2.72 -3.76 -9.08
CA THR A 158 2.21 -4.24 -10.38
C THR A 158 1.26 -5.43 -10.24
N LEU A 159 1.48 -6.29 -9.23
CA LEU A 159 0.58 -7.39 -8.87
C LEU A 159 -0.69 -6.93 -8.13
N GLY A 160 -0.88 -5.63 -7.89
CA GLY A 160 -2.05 -5.04 -7.27
C GLY A 160 -1.94 -4.80 -5.75
N TYR A 161 -0.80 -5.13 -5.14
CA TYR A 161 -0.59 -4.98 -3.69
C TYR A 161 0.16 -3.68 -3.37
N LYS A 162 -0.58 -2.59 -3.10
CA LYS A 162 -0.02 -1.25 -2.83
C LYS A 162 0.43 -1.04 -1.38
N VAL A 163 0.72 -2.10 -0.67
CA VAL A 163 1.01 -2.12 0.78
C VAL A 163 2.22 -1.27 1.17
N PHE A 164 3.17 -1.04 0.25
CA PHE A 164 4.40 -0.27 0.48
C PHE A 164 4.37 1.14 -0.14
N ASP A 165 3.27 1.52 -0.79
CA ASP A 165 3.14 2.82 -1.44
C ASP A 165 2.63 3.85 -0.43
N THR A 166 3.45 4.83 -0.11
CA THR A 166 3.03 5.98 0.68
C THR A 166 2.11 6.90 -0.14
N VAL A 167 1.38 7.77 0.54
CA VAL A 167 0.61 8.82 -0.13
C VAL A 167 1.55 9.75 -0.91
N GLU A 168 2.73 10.03 -0.36
CA GLU A 168 3.78 10.82 -1.00
C GLU A 168 4.25 10.18 -2.31
N ASP A 169 4.45 8.85 -2.35
CA ASP A 169 4.79 8.12 -3.59
C ASP A 169 3.69 8.29 -4.66
N ALA A 170 2.42 8.26 -4.24
CA ALA A 170 1.30 8.47 -5.14
C ALA A 170 1.25 9.91 -5.67
N VAL A 171 1.55 10.89 -4.82
CA VAL A 171 1.61 12.31 -5.15
C VAL A 171 2.78 12.63 -6.09
N VAL A 172 3.99 12.13 -5.79
CA VAL A 172 5.20 12.40 -6.59
C VAL A 172 5.09 11.83 -8.00
N ARG A 173 4.45 10.69 -8.19
CA ARG A 173 4.22 10.09 -9.53
C ARG A 173 3.33 10.94 -10.44
N HIS A 174 2.59 11.89 -9.88
CA HIS A 174 1.66 12.75 -10.63
C HIS A 174 2.11 14.22 -10.74
N ASN A 175 3.25 14.59 -10.14
CA ASN A 175 3.68 16.00 -9.97
C ASN A 175 4.02 16.75 -11.26
N ASP A 176 4.08 16.11 -12.41
CA ASP A 176 4.46 16.83 -13.64
C ASP A 176 3.31 17.65 -14.28
N MET A 177 2.02 17.49 -13.86
CA MET A 177 0.89 18.27 -14.41
C MET A 177 -0.39 18.33 -13.55
N GLN A 178 -0.39 18.05 -12.26
CA GLN A 178 -1.65 18.07 -11.50
C GLN A 178 -1.82 19.28 -10.59
N SER A 179 -2.96 19.96 -10.77
CA SER A 179 -3.40 21.04 -9.90
C SER A 179 -3.91 20.49 -8.57
N TYR A 180 -3.55 21.16 -7.48
CA TYR A 180 -4.21 20.94 -6.19
C TYR A 180 -5.65 21.46 -6.24
N PHE A 181 -6.50 20.82 -5.45
CA PHE A 181 -7.87 21.22 -5.23
C PHE A 181 -8.06 21.62 -3.76
N PHE A 182 -8.99 22.53 -3.54
CA PHE A 182 -9.25 23.09 -2.23
C PHE A 182 -10.74 23.03 -1.90
N ILE A 183 -11.05 22.85 -0.63
CA ILE A 183 -12.39 23.09 -0.05
C ILE A 183 -12.20 24.11 1.05
N LYS A 184 -12.96 25.23 0.96
CA LYS A 184 -13.22 26.16 2.06
C LYS A 184 -14.71 26.21 2.28
N ALA A 185 -15.17 25.74 3.44
CA ALA A 185 -16.58 25.59 3.71
C ALA A 185 -16.95 25.99 5.14
N ALA A 186 -18.23 25.97 5.44
CA ALA A 186 -18.74 26.28 6.77
C ALA A 186 -18.13 25.38 7.85
N ARG A 187 -18.19 25.84 9.11
CA ARG A 187 -17.76 25.11 10.31
C ARG A 187 -16.26 24.82 10.33
N GLY A 188 -15.45 25.67 9.70
CA GLY A 188 -14.00 25.61 9.76
C GLY A 188 -13.36 24.60 8.81
N ALA A 189 -14.12 24.00 7.88
CA ALA A 189 -13.52 23.11 6.87
C ALA A 189 -12.60 23.93 5.93
N ASP A 190 -11.29 23.60 5.95
CA ASP A 190 -10.26 24.18 5.07
C ASP A 190 -9.27 23.04 4.69
N ALA A 191 -9.42 22.52 3.51
CA ALA A 191 -8.67 21.34 3.09
C ALA A 191 -8.06 21.52 1.72
N LYS A 192 -6.88 20.89 1.55
CA LYS A 192 -6.12 20.78 0.31
C LYS A 192 -6.03 19.31 -0.09
N GLY A 193 -6.23 19.00 -1.35
CA GLY A 193 -6.12 17.62 -1.85
C GLY A 193 -5.78 17.55 -3.32
N LEU A 194 -5.59 16.34 -3.83
CA LEU A 194 -5.33 16.09 -5.24
C LEU A 194 -5.83 14.71 -5.66
N ILE A 195 -6.09 14.55 -6.95
CA ILE A 195 -6.43 13.26 -7.55
C ILE A 195 -5.17 12.40 -7.59
N VAL A 196 -5.26 11.16 -7.17
CA VAL A 196 -4.18 10.17 -7.23
C VAL A 196 -4.68 8.89 -7.89
N SER A 197 -3.77 8.00 -8.31
CA SER A 197 -4.13 6.75 -9.01
C SER A 197 -5.13 5.88 -8.25
N ASP A 198 -5.21 6.02 -6.92
CA ASP A 198 -6.01 5.18 -6.03
C ASP A 198 -7.23 5.89 -5.46
N GLY A 199 -7.49 7.13 -5.90
CA GLY A 199 -8.60 7.92 -5.40
C GLY A 199 -8.26 9.39 -5.24
N PHE A 200 -8.46 9.95 -4.05
CA PHE A 200 -8.25 11.36 -3.76
C PHE A 200 -7.47 11.54 -2.45
N ALA A 201 -6.27 12.10 -2.52
CA ALA A 201 -5.45 12.39 -1.36
C ALA A 201 -5.85 13.74 -0.74
N VAL A 202 -6.08 13.75 0.57
CA VAL A 202 -6.22 14.97 1.37
C VAL A 202 -4.95 15.15 2.17
N MET A 203 -4.37 16.35 2.08
CA MET A 203 -3.04 16.64 2.60
C MET A 203 -3.06 16.87 4.11
N LYS A 204 -1.95 16.50 4.77
CA LYS A 204 -1.66 16.82 6.17
C LYS A 204 -1.94 18.29 6.47
N GLY A 205 -2.50 18.56 7.66
CA GLY A 205 -2.85 19.91 8.12
C GLY A 205 -4.20 20.40 7.58
N SER A 206 -4.87 19.69 6.68
CA SER A 206 -6.23 20.00 6.26
C SER A 206 -7.19 19.92 7.45
N ALA A 207 -7.99 20.98 7.66
CA ALA A 207 -8.98 21.05 8.72
C ALA A 207 -10.33 20.53 8.22
N ILE A 208 -10.99 19.69 9.04
CA ILE A 208 -12.34 19.21 8.77
C ILE A 208 -13.36 20.03 9.56
N ALA A 209 -14.62 20.04 9.08
CA ALA A 209 -15.71 20.75 9.75
C ALA A 209 -15.83 20.35 11.23
N SER A 210 -16.06 21.34 12.12
CA SER A 210 -16.16 21.12 13.57
C SER A 210 -17.39 20.32 14.01
N SER A 211 -18.41 20.23 13.14
CA SER A 211 -19.63 19.46 13.40
C SER A 211 -20.13 18.79 12.12
N ILE A 212 -20.94 17.77 12.30
CA ILE A 212 -21.63 17.08 11.21
C ILE A 212 -23.09 17.58 11.09
N VAL A 213 -23.68 17.45 9.91
CA VAL A 213 -25.13 17.71 9.75
C VAL A 213 -25.93 16.46 10.07
N PRO A 214 -27.17 16.60 10.62
CA PRO A 214 -28.02 15.45 10.97
C PRO A 214 -28.34 14.50 9.80
N SER A 215 -28.26 15.00 8.56
CA SER A 215 -28.55 14.22 7.34
C SER A 215 -27.29 13.49 6.79
N MET A 216 -26.15 13.54 7.47
CA MET A 216 -24.97 12.77 7.09
C MET A 216 -25.23 11.28 7.24
N SER A 217 -24.85 10.47 6.26
CA SER A 217 -25.09 9.03 6.32
C SER A 217 -24.28 8.34 7.44
N ASP A 218 -24.85 7.31 8.04
CA ASP A 218 -24.22 6.55 9.14
C ASP A 218 -22.82 6.02 8.77
N ASN A 219 -22.62 5.58 7.53
CA ASN A 219 -21.34 5.07 7.08
C ASN A 219 -20.26 6.17 7.05
N LEU A 220 -20.62 7.39 6.67
CA LEU A 220 -19.72 8.54 6.68
C LEU A 220 -19.39 8.98 8.10
N MET A 221 -20.39 8.94 9.01
CA MET A 221 -20.16 9.24 10.43
C MET A 221 -19.20 8.22 11.05
N LYS A 222 -19.42 6.92 10.81
CA LYS A 222 -18.53 5.86 11.28
C LYS A 222 -17.11 6.01 10.74
N LEU A 223 -16.96 6.30 9.44
CA LEU A 223 -15.65 6.55 8.85
C LEU A 223 -14.92 7.71 9.54
N ARG A 224 -15.63 8.85 9.71
CA ARG A 224 -15.06 10.03 10.35
C ARG A 224 -14.62 9.74 11.80
N SER A 225 -15.45 9.06 12.59
CA SER A 225 -15.12 8.62 13.95
C SER A 225 -13.90 7.70 13.97
N SER A 226 -13.86 6.73 13.06
CA SER A 226 -12.69 5.81 12.94
C SER A 226 -11.40 6.54 12.57
N LEU A 227 -11.44 7.60 11.76
CA LEU A 227 -10.26 8.40 11.44
C LEU A 227 -9.76 9.20 12.65
N ILE A 228 -10.67 9.69 13.51
CA ILE A 228 -10.33 10.36 14.77
C ILE A 228 -9.74 9.34 15.77
N GLU A 229 -10.39 8.22 15.98
CA GLU A 229 -9.93 7.14 16.89
C GLU A 229 -8.55 6.60 16.51
N LYS A 230 -8.24 6.52 15.20
CA LYS A 230 -6.94 6.10 14.68
C LYS A 230 -5.88 7.22 14.70
N GLY A 231 -6.19 8.40 15.20
CA GLY A 231 -5.29 9.56 15.24
C GLY A 231 -4.89 10.10 13.86
N ILE A 232 -5.64 9.75 12.80
CA ILE A 232 -5.46 10.33 11.46
C ILE A 232 -6.00 11.75 11.44
N ILE A 233 -7.03 12.03 12.23
CA ILE A 233 -7.56 13.34 12.52
C ILE A 233 -7.30 13.59 14.02
N ASP A 234 -6.65 14.70 14.36
CA ASP A 234 -6.31 15.07 15.72
C ASP A 234 -7.49 15.77 16.47
N GLU A 235 -7.22 16.18 17.72
CA GLU A 235 -8.18 16.88 18.58
C GLU A 235 -8.56 18.27 18.03
N ASP A 236 -7.66 18.90 17.24
CA ASP A 236 -7.91 20.17 16.55
C ASP A 236 -8.67 19.98 15.23
N LEU A 237 -9.13 18.77 14.96
CA LEU A 237 -9.84 18.37 13.72
C LEU A 237 -9.00 18.57 12.45
N LYS A 238 -7.68 18.37 12.54
CA LYS A 238 -6.76 18.43 11.41
C LYS A 238 -6.19 17.07 11.08
N LEU A 239 -5.93 16.82 9.80
CA LEU A 239 -5.23 15.64 9.38
C LEU A 239 -3.77 15.66 9.87
N THR A 240 -3.37 14.63 10.60
CA THR A 240 -2.00 14.45 11.14
C THR A 240 -1.00 13.98 10.08
N ARG A 241 -1.52 13.38 9.01
CA ARG A 241 -0.79 12.88 7.85
C ARG A 241 -1.66 12.95 6.61
N ASP A 242 -1.04 12.83 5.43
CA ASP A 242 -1.77 12.68 4.17
C ASP A 242 -2.63 11.41 4.21
N TYR A 243 -3.84 11.49 3.68
CA TYR A 243 -4.76 10.35 3.67
C TYR A 243 -5.48 10.21 2.33
N ILE A 244 -5.50 9.00 1.76
CA ILE A 244 -6.18 8.71 0.50
C ILE A 244 -7.58 8.17 0.77
N PHE A 245 -8.57 8.91 0.28
CA PHE A 245 -9.96 8.45 0.18
C PHE A 245 -10.19 7.77 -1.17
N THR A 246 -11.07 6.80 -1.22
CA THR A 246 -11.39 6.06 -2.45
C THR A 246 -12.04 6.93 -3.54
N SER A 247 -12.52 8.12 -3.20
CA SER A 247 -13.10 9.07 -4.16
C SER A 247 -13.06 10.51 -3.66
N PRO A 248 -13.09 11.51 -4.58
CA PRO A 248 -13.23 12.92 -4.22
C PRO A 248 -14.49 13.21 -3.39
N SER A 249 -15.58 12.48 -3.64
CA SER A 249 -16.85 12.68 -2.93
C SER A 249 -16.77 12.19 -1.48
N LEU A 250 -16.10 11.06 -1.24
CA LEU A 250 -15.87 10.57 0.11
C LEU A 250 -14.99 11.54 0.90
N ALA A 251 -13.92 12.04 0.28
CA ALA A 251 -13.03 13.04 0.86
C ALA A 251 -13.81 14.32 1.22
N ALA A 252 -14.58 14.86 0.28
CA ALA A 252 -15.39 16.06 0.50
C ALA A 252 -16.39 15.86 1.64
N ALA A 253 -17.07 14.72 1.69
CA ALA A 253 -18.07 14.43 2.72
C ALA A 253 -17.44 14.37 4.13
N VAL A 254 -16.27 13.75 4.28
CA VAL A 254 -15.54 13.71 5.56
C VAL A 254 -15.07 15.10 5.96
N VAL A 255 -14.46 15.85 5.03
CA VAL A 255 -13.96 17.21 5.26
C VAL A 255 -15.09 18.16 5.65
N MET A 256 -16.18 18.13 4.92
CA MET A 256 -17.30 19.08 5.12
C MET A 256 -18.30 18.65 6.21
N GLY A 257 -18.21 17.41 6.72
CA GLY A 257 -19.16 16.88 7.72
C GLY A 257 -20.59 16.80 7.21
N ARG A 258 -20.79 16.52 5.90
CA ARG A 258 -22.10 16.35 5.25
C ARG A 258 -21.99 15.48 4.01
N ASN A 259 -23.10 14.99 3.50
CA ASN A 259 -23.12 14.41 2.16
C ASN A 259 -22.67 15.48 1.15
N ALA A 260 -21.71 15.14 0.28
CA ALA A 260 -21.10 16.08 -0.66
C ALA A 260 -20.76 15.39 -1.98
N ASN A 261 -20.86 16.13 -3.09
CA ASN A 261 -20.36 15.71 -4.38
C ASN A 261 -18.97 16.30 -4.61
N GLY A 262 -17.93 15.48 -4.43
CA GLY A 262 -16.54 15.95 -4.55
C GLY A 262 -16.19 16.53 -5.92
N ARG A 263 -16.86 16.10 -7.00
CA ARG A 263 -16.60 16.66 -8.34
C ARG A 263 -16.99 18.14 -8.44
N THR A 264 -17.90 18.63 -7.60
CA THR A 264 -18.36 20.01 -7.59
C THR A 264 -17.87 20.83 -6.40
N GLU A 265 -17.42 20.16 -5.32
CA GLU A 265 -16.96 20.84 -4.10
C GLU A 265 -15.47 21.17 -4.14
N TRP A 266 -14.63 20.27 -4.67
CA TRP A 266 -13.20 20.51 -4.84
C TRP A 266 -12.95 21.44 -6.01
N LYS A 267 -12.23 22.55 -5.74
CA LYS A 267 -11.91 23.59 -6.74
C LYS A 267 -10.39 23.84 -6.79
N ASN A 268 -9.84 23.99 -7.97
CA ASN A 268 -8.45 24.39 -8.15
C ASN A 268 -8.23 25.89 -7.83
N GLU A 269 -7.00 26.37 -7.98
CA GLU A 269 -6.65 27.78 -7.76
C GLU A 269 -7.41 28.76 -8.69
N GLU A 270 -7.84 28.30 -9.86
CA GLU A 270 -8.67 29.06 -10.81
C GLU A 270 -10.17 28.97 -10.48
N HIS A 271 -10.54 28.39 -9.32
CA HIS A 271 -11.93 28.14 -8.92
C HIS A 271 -12.71 27.17 -9.82
N LYS A 272 -12.04 26.45 -10.73
CA LYS A 272 -12.66 25.39 -11.54
C LYS A 272 -12.83 24.13 -10.70
N THR A 273 -13.98 23.52 -10.82
CA THR A 273 -14.25 22.24 -10.13
C THR A 273 -13.58 21.07 -10.86
N ILE A 274 -13.47 19.90 -10.19
CA ILE A 274 -13.03 18.68 -10.86
C ILE A 274 -13.91 18.40 -12.10
N LYS A 275 -15.22 18.61 -11.98
CA LYS A 275 -16.17 18.41 -13.07
C LYS A 275 -15.85 19.32 -14.26
N ASP A 276 -15.58 20.62 -14.03
CA ASP A 276 -15.28 21.58 -15.10
C ASP A 276 -14.01 21.20 -15.87
N ILE A 277 -13.02 20.59 -15.18
CA ILE A 277 -11.76 20.14 -15.79
C ILE A 277 -11.95 18.85 -16.58
N GLU A 278 -12.79 17.93 -16.11
CA GLU A 278 -13.08 16.67 -16.81
C GLU A 278 -13.94 16.86 -18.07
N GLU A 279 -14.72 17.95 -18.13
CA GLU A 279 -15.64 18.26 -19.25
C GLU A 279 -15.03 19.26 -20.26
N SER A 280 -13.81 19.80 -19.99
CA SER A 280 -13.10 20.73 -20.88
C SER A 280 -12.12 19.98 -21.80
#